data_4c222b552a8d8856e5bd4e3d7b77cc9c
#
_entry.id   4c222b552a8d8856e5bd4e3d7b77cc9c
#
_cell.length_a   1.000
_cell.length_b   1.000
_cell.length_c   1.000
_cell.angle_alpha   90.00
_cell.angle_beta   90.00
_cell.angle_gamma   90.00
#
_symmetry.space_group_name_H-M   'P 1'
#
loop_
_entity.id
_entity.type
_entity.pdbx_description
1 polymer ?
#
loop_
_entity_poly.entity_id
_entity_poly.type
_entity_poly.pdbx_seq_one_letter_code
_entity_poly.pdbx_strand_id
1 'polypeptide(L)'
;MYEFSVPMALADFVPVALFAVAAVLMQRDLYNKMPKYAYACFAAGCVDVFLAGFLKALWKLLYAMNLCDFHVLNTMFLPVQSIGLLLTGFGLILMLTSRRSAALAVAPPVFAGTFVFIAMMVAGLGAMCASLGIVAARMKKKGLIVLFVLTFLCYMAMGYLASRDGSSEAMNWIEQGVNTLGQALLLCGVISLHRAGLRELDRSAIVG
;
A
#
# COMPACT_ATOMS: atom_id res chain seq x y z
N MET A 1 -8.94 24.82 11.52
CA MET A 1 -9.32 25.02 10.12
C MET A 1 -8.14 24.49 9.31
N TYR A 2 -8.33 23.56 8.40
CA TYR A 2 -7.22 23.02 7.60
C TYR A 2 -6.87 24.00 6.49
N GLU A 3 -5.59 24.27 6.29
CA GLU A 3 -5.10 25.11 5.20
C GLU A 3 -4.66 24.24 4.02
N PHE A 4 -5.62 23.82 3.19
CA PHE A 4 -5.32 23.09 1.96
C PHE A 4 -5.49 24.01 0.75
N SER A 5 -4.42 24.14 -0.03
CA SER A 5 -4.51 24.75 -1.36
C SER A 5 -5.02 23.73 -2.39
N VAL A 6 -5.76 24.20 -3.42
CA VAL A 6 -6.25 23.33 -4.51
C VAL A 6 -5.10 22.57 -5.21
N PRO A 7 -3.95 23.21 -5.52
CA PRO A 7 -2.81 22.49 -6.09
C PRO A 7 -2.30 21.36 -5.21
N MET A 8 -2.27 21.54 -3.88
CA MET A 8 -1.85 20.51 -2.93
C MET A 8 -2.84 19.34 -2.90
N ALA A 9 -4.14 19.64 -2.89
CA ALA A 9 -5.18 18.60 -2.93
C ALA A 9 -5.13 17.80 -4.24
N LEU A 10 -4.79 18.43 -5.36
CA LEU A 10 -4.56 17.73 -6.63
C LEU A 10 -3.29 16.87 -6.60
N ALA A 11 -2.23 17.34 -5.96
CA ALA A 11 -0.99 16.59 -5.81
C ALA A 11 -1.20 15.29 -5.00
N ASP A 12 -2.18 15.25 -4.07
CA ASP A 12 -2.52 14.04 -3.30
C ASP A 12 -3.00 12.87 -4.19
N PHE A 13 -3.47 13.11 -5.39
CA PHE A 13 -3.82 12.05 -6.34
C PHE A 13 -2.60 11.38 -6.99
N VAL A 14 -1.44 12.02 -6.99
CA VAL A 14 -0.21 11.45 -7.60
C VAL A 14 0.19 10.14 -6.92
N PRO A 15 0.38 10.05 -5.60
CA PRO A 15 0.72 8.77 -4.95
C PRO A 15 -0.39 7.72 -5.12
N VAL A 16 -1.66 8.12 -5.16
CA VAL A 16 -2.79 7.21 -5.41
C VAL A 16 -2.69 6.58 -6.80
N ALA A 17 -2.39 7.39 -7.83
CA ALA A 17 -2.19 6.90 -9.19
C ALA A 17 -0.97 5.98 -9.31
N LEU A 18 0.15 6.33 -8.66
CA LEU A 18 1.35 5.48 -8.64
C LEU A 18 1.06 4.12 -8.00
N PHE A 19 0.34 4.11 -6.88
CA PHE A 19 -0.10 2.87 -6.24
C PHE A 19 -1.04 2.06 -7.14
N ALA A 20 -2.01 2.70 -7.78
CA ALA A 20 -2.94 2.02 -8.68
C ALA A 20 -2.21 1.28 -9.80
N VAL A 21 -1.22 1.92 -10.44
CA VAL A 21 -0.41 1.28 -11.48
C VAL A 21 0.39 0.11 -10.90
N ALA A 22 1.03 0.28 -9.74
CA ALA A 22 1.76 -0.80 -9.08
C ALA A 22 0.83 -1.98 -8.74
N ALA A 23 -0.35 -1.71 -8.21
CA ALA A 23 -1.35 -2.73 -7.85
C ALA A 23 -1.83 -3.51 -9.07
N VAL A 24 -2.13 -2.84 -10.18
CA VAL A 24 -2.55 -3.50 -11.44
C VAL A 24 -1.44 -4.39 -11.98
N LEU A 25 -0.20 -3.91 -12.00
CA LEU A 25 0.94 -4.72 -12.45
C LEU A 25 1.15 -5.94 -11.56
N MET A 26 1.13 -5.77 -10.24
CA MET A 26 1.27 -6.88 -9.28
C MET A 26 0.13 -7.89 -9.45
N GLN A 27 -1.12 -7.45 -9.55
CA GLN A 27 -2.26 -8.33 -9.71
C GLN A 27 -2.13 -9.16 -11.00
N ARG A 28 -1.76 -8.54 -12.10
CA ARG A 28 -1.56 -9.21 -13.38
C ARG A 28 -0.41 -10.24 -13.34
N ASP A 29 0.73 -9.86 -12.75
CA ASP A 29 1.93 -10.70 -12.76
C ASP A 29 1.86 -11.85 -11.76
N LEU A 30 1.10 -11.70 -10.68
CA LEU A 30 0.96 -12.68 -9.60
C LEU A 30 -0.30 -13.55 -9.72
N TYR A 31 -1.21 -13.27 -10.64
CA TYR A 31 -2.49 -13.97 -10.78
C TYR A 31 -2.35 -15.50 -10.82
N ASN A 32 -1.48 -16.01 -11.68
CA ASN A 32 -1.26 -17.46 -11.87
C ASN A 32 -0.31 -18.08 -10.84
N LYS A 33 0.26 -17.27 -9.91
CA LYS A 33 1.24 -17.70 -8.93
C LYS A 33 0.65 -17.89 -7.55
N MET A 34 -0.55 -17.37 -7.33
CA MET A 34 -1.27 -17.43 -6.06
C MET A 34 -2.39 -18.49 -6.08
N PRO A 35 -2.64 -19.19 -4.97
CA PRO A 35 -3.91 -19.90 -4.80
C PRO A 35 -5.06 -18.87 -4.80
N LYS A 36 -6.24 -19.29 -5.28
CA LYS A 36 -7.39 -18.38 -5.50
C LYS A 36 -7.74 -17.53 -4.26
N TYR A 37 -7.72 -18.12 -3.07
CA TYR A 37 -8.02 -17.42 -1.82
C TYR A 37 -6.95 -16.37 -1.46
N ALA A 38 -5.66 -16.69 -1.69
CA ALA A 38 -4.58 -15.74 -1.47
C ALA A 38 -4.64 -14.57 -2.44
N TYR A 39 -4.97 -14.87 -3.70
CA TYR A 39 -5.20 -13.83 -4.71
C TYR A 39 -6.40 -12.96 -4.37
N ALA A 40 -7.50 -13.53 -3.89
CA ALA A 40 -8.68 -12.77 -3.48
C ALA A 40 -8.35 -11.79 -2.33
N CYS A 41 -7.63 -12.25 -1.29
CA CYS A 41 -7.16 -11.39 -0.21
C CYS A 41 -6.25 -10.26 -0.74
N PHE A 42 -5.27 -10.63 -1.57
CA PHE A 42 -4.34 -9.68 -2.16
C PHE A 42 -5.04 -8.62 -3.02
N ALA A 43 -5.95 -9.04 -3.89
CA ALA A 43 -6.67 -8.13 -4.78
C ALA A 43 -7.63 -7.21 -4.02
N ALA A 44 -8.38 -7.76 -3.06
CA ALA A 44 -9.25 -6.97 -2.18
C ALA A 44 -8.44 -5.92 -1.41
N GLY A 45 -7.30 -6.33 -0.82
CA GLY A 45 -6.42 -5.42 -0.10
C GLY A 45 -5.88 -4.30 -0.98
N CYS A 46 -5.48 -4.58 -2.22
CA CYS A 46 -5.05 -3.55 -3.18
C CYS A 46 -6.18 -2.56 -3.51
N VAL A 47 -7.41 -3.04 -3.65
CA VAL A 47 -8.59 -2.17 -3.88
C VAL A 47 -8.85 -1.29 -2.68
N ASP A 48 -8.81 -1.84 -1.47
CA ASP A 48 -9.03 -1.08 -0.22
C ASP A 48 -7.98 0.03 -0.04
N VAL A 49 -6.69 -0.28 -0.27
CA VAL A 49 -5.62 0.72 -0.17
C VAL A 49 -5.81 1.83 -1.20
N PHE A 50 -6.17 1.49 -2.44
CA PHE A 50 -6.47 2.47 -3.47
C PHE A 50 -7.66 3.35 -3.08
N LEU A 51 -8.77 2.75 -2.66
CA LEU A 51 -9.98 3.47 -2.27
C LEU A 51 -9.72 4.39 -1.06
N ALA A 52 -9.00 3.91 -0.05
CA ALA A 52 -8.65 4.72 1.11
C ALA A 52 -7.89 6.00 0.70
N GLY A 53 -6.85 5.84 -0.13
CA GLY A 53 -6.07 6.98 -0.63
C GLY A 53 -6.90 7.91 -1.51
N PHE A 54 -7.69 7.36 -2.43
CA PHE A 54 -8.54 8.11 -3.35
C PHE A 54 -9.60 8.93 -2.60
N LEU A 55 -10.31 8.33 -1.66
CA LEU A 55 -11.36 9.00 -0.89
C LEU A 55 -10.79 10.12 -0.01
N LYS A 56 -9.61 9.91 0.60
CA LYS A 56 -8.93 10.97 1.35
C LYS A 56 -8.50 12.13 0.46
N ALA A 57 -7.92 11.85 -0.71
CA ALA A 57 -7.54 12.88 -1.68
C ALA A 57 -8.77 13.65 -2.19
N LEU A 58 -9.86 12.94 -2.46
CA LEU A 58 -11.13 13.53 -2.88
C LEU A 58 -11.69 14.46 -1.78
N TRP A 59 -11.68 14.03 -0.51
CA TRP A 59 -12.10 14.89 0.59
C TRP A 59 -11.29 16.18 0.66
N LYS A 60 -9.95 16.10 0.58
CA LYS A 60 -9.10 17.28 0.59
C LYS A 60 -9.41 18.23 -0.58
N LEU A 61 -9.68 17.69 -1.76
CA LEU A 61 -10.04 18.50 -2.93
C LEU A 61 -11.39 19.20 -2.75
N LEU A 62 -12.41 18.48 -2.30
CA LEU A 62 -13.73 19.06 -2.04
C LEU A 62 -13.68 20.14 -0.97
N TYR A 63 -12.90 19.92 0.08
CA TYR A 63 -12.66 20.89 1.15
C TYR A 63 -11.91 22.15 0.63
N ALA A 64 -10.81 21.96 -0.14
CA ALA A 64 -10.03 23.06 -0.70
C ALA A 64 -10.83 23.93 -1.70
N MET A 65 -11.79 23.32 -2.40
CA MET A 65 -12.70 24.02 -3.31
C MET A 65 -13.89 24.67 -2.60
N ASN A 66 -14.01 24.54 -1.27
CA ASN A 66 -15.13 25.01 -0.47
C ASN A 66 -16.50 24.49 -0.94
N LEU A 67 -16.54 23.28 -1.52
CA LEU A 67 -17.79 22.66 -1.99
C LEU A 67 -18.54 21.95 -0.86
N CYS A 68 -17.83 21.12 -0.09
CA CYS A 68 -18.39 20.41 1.05
C CYS A 68 -17.28 19.85 1.95
N ASP A 69 -17.59 19.64 3.24
CA ASP A 69 -16.72 18.96 4.20
C ASP A 69 -17.31 17.59 4.56
N PHE A 70 -17.00 16.59 3.74
CA PHE A 70 -17.32 15.19 4.02
C PHE A 70 -16.24 14.55 4.90
N HIS A 71 -16.13 14.99 6.14
CA HIS A 71 -15.11 14.54 7.10
C HIS A 71 -15.04 13.01 7.26
N VAL A 72 -16.14 12.30 7.01
CA VAL A 72 -16.21 10.83 7.03
C VAL A 72 -15.18 10.20 6.06
N LEU A 73 -14.95 10.80 4.87
CA LEU A 73 -13.98 10.29 3.90
C LEU A 73 -12.54 10.34 4.45
N ASN A 74 -12.24 11.32 5.29
CA ASN A 74 -10.95 11.41 5.97
C ASN A 74 -10.83 10.40 7.11
N THR A 75 -11.88 10.26 7.94
CA THR A 75 -11.84 9.35 9.10
C THR A 75 -11.82 7.88 8.71
N MET A 76 -12.40 7.51 7.57
CA MET A 76 -12.36 6.15 7.03
C MET A 76 -10.99 5.75 6.47
N PHE A 77 -10.11 6.72 6.19
CA PHE A 77 -8.79 6.46 5.60
C PHE A 77 -7.99 5.43 6.41
N LEU A 78 -7.77 5.69 7.69
CA LEU A 78 -6.92 4.83 8.53
C LEU A 78 -7.45 3.40 8.67
N PRO A 79 -8.73 3.14 9.01
CA PRO A 79 -9.25 1.77 9.11
C PRO A 79 -9.21 1.03 7.76
N VAL A 80 -9.66 1.66 6.67
CA VAL A 80 -9.72 1.00 5.36
C VAL A 80 -8.32 0.69 4.84
N GLN A 81 -7.39 1.65 4.93
CA GLN A 81 -6.01 1.44 4.50
C GLN A 81 -5.29 0.36 5.33
N SER A 82 -5.53 0.31 6.63
CA SER A 82 -4.91 -0.67 7.53
C SER A 82 -5.36 -2.09 7.20
N ILE A 83 -6.67 -2.29 7.02
CA ILE A 83 -7.23 -3.57 6.59
C ILE A 83 -6.70 -3.94 5.20
N GLY A 84 -6.71 -3.00 4.26
CA GLY A 84 -6.21 -3.21 2.90
C GLY A 84 -4.76 -3.65 2.85
N LEU A 85 -3.87 -2.97 3.59
CA LEU A 85 -2.45 -3.34 3.65
C LEU A 85 -2.26 -4.70 4.33
N LEU A 86 -3.02 -5.00 5.38
CA LEU A 86 -2.95 -6.31 6.05
C LEU A 86 -3.36 -7.43 5.09
N LEU A 87 -4.47 -7.27 4.36
CA LEU A 87 -4.94 -8.24 3.36
C LEU A 87 -3.93 -8.40 2.22
N THR A 88 -3.36 -7.29 1.73
CA THR A 88 -2.32 -7.32 0.68
C THR A 88 -1.09 -8.10 1.14
N GLY A 89 -0.55 -7.78 2.32
CA GLY A 89 0.61 -8.45 2.88
C GLY A 89 0.34 -9.93 3.18
N PHE A 90 -0.83 -10.24 3.76
CA PHE A 90 -1.25 -11.61 4.06
C PHE A 90 -1.39 -12.46 2.79
N GLY A 91 -2.03 -11.93 1.74
CA GLY A 91 -2.13 -12.62 0.44
C GLY A 91 -0.77 -12.97 -0.15
N LEU A 92 0.21 -12.06 -0.04
CA LEU A 92 1.58 -12.30 -0.50
C LEU A 92 2.33 -13.34 0.36
N ILE A 93 2.16 -13.32 1.68
CA ILE A 93 2.71 -14.36 2.57
C ILE A 93 2.14 -15.72 2.19
N LEU A 94 0.81 -15.81 2.02
CA LEU A 94 0.17 -17.06 1.61
C LEU A 94 0.70 -17.55 0.26
N MET A 95 1.02 -16.67 -0.68
CA MET A 95 1.68 -17.05 -1.93
C MET A 95 3.03 -17.73 -1.68
N LEU A 96 3.84 -17.17 -0.80
CA LEU A 96 5.21 -17.66 -0.53
C LEU A 96 5.24 -18.95 0.31
N THR A 97 4.24 -19.16 1.18
CA THR A 97 4.21 -20.26 2.16
C THR A 97 3.32 -21.43 1.75
N SER A 98 2.44 -21.22 0.76
CA SER A 98 1.40 -22.20 0.40
C SER A 98 1.96 -23.39 -0.36
N ARG A 99 2.58 -24.32 0.35
CA ARG A 99 2.76 -25.72 -0.11
C ARG A 99 1.55 -26.61 0.20
N ARG A 100 0.68 -26.25 1.15
CA ARG A 100 -0.55 -26.96 1.50
C ARG A 100 -1.62 -25.98 1.96
N SER A 101 -2.85 -26.24 1.52
CA SER A 101 -4.04 -25.48 1.88
C SER A 101 -4.28 -25.48 3.39
N ALA A 102 -4.08 -24.36 4.04
CA ALA A 102 -4.72 -24.06 5.29
C ALA A 102 -5.61 -22.83 5.04
N ALA A 103 -6.92 -23.02 5.07
CA ALA A 103 -7.87 -21.93 5.10
C ALA A 103 -7.78 -21.25 6.46
N LEU A 104 -6.98 -20.20 6.55
CA LEU A 104 -6.98 -19.32 7.71
C LEU A 104 -8.05 -18.25 7.46
N ALA A 105 -9.18 -18.39 8.15
CA ALA A 105 -10.17 -17.33 8.24
C ALA A 105 -9.60 -16.21 9.13
N VAL A 106 -9.20 -15.09 8.54
CA VAL A 106 -8.86 -13.89 9.29
C VAL A 106 -10.14 -13.11 9.52
N ALA A 107 -10.68 -13.18 10.74
CA ALA A 107 -11.76 -12.30 11.14
C ALA A 107 -11.20 -10.90 11.39
N PRO A 108 -11.83 -9.84 10.84
CA PRO A 108 -11.41 -8.48 11.16
C PRO A 108 -11.64 -8.21 12.65
N PRO A 109 -10.72 -7.49 13.33
CA PRO A 109 -10.89 -7.16 14.74
C PRO A 109 -12.12 -6.26 14.93
N VAL A 110 -13.03 -6.67 15.81
CA VAL A 110 -14.29 -5.96 16.09
C VAL A 110 -14.06 -4.71 16.94
N PHE A 111 -12.90 -4.61 17.61
CA PHE A 111 -12.53 -3.46 18.44
C PHE A 111 -11.13 -3.00 18.03
N ALA A 112 -11.06 -1.85 17.38
CA ALA A 112 -9.78 -1.30 16.99
C ALA A 112 -9.69 0.17 17.43
N GLY A 113 -8.90 0.43 18.47
CA GLY A 113 -8.38 1.77 18.69
C GLY A 113 -7.34 2.13 17.62
N THR A 114 -7.01 3.40 17.51
CA THR A 114 -6.04 3.93 16.53
C THR A 114 -4.71 3.14 16.49
N PHE A 115 -4.22 2.70 17.66
CA PHE A 115 -2.98 1.91 17.74
C PHE A 115 -3.08 0.55 17.05
N VAL A 116 -4.24 -0.11 17.09
CA VAL A 116 -4.44 -1.39 16.41
C VAL A 116 -4.40 -1.20 14.89
N PHE A 117 -5.03 -0.15 14.38
CA PHE A 117 -4.97 0.17 12.96
C PHE A 117 -3.55 0.49 12.50
N ILE A 118 -2.78 1.26 13.29
CA ILE A 118 -1.37 1.54 12.98
C ILE A 118 -0.56 0.23 12.97
N ALA A 119 -0.73 -0.65 13.96
CA ALA A 119 -0.04 -1.93 14.01
C ALA A 119 -0.38 -2.83 12.81
N MET A 120 -1.67 -2.89 12.43
CA MET A 120 -2.12 -3.62 11.24
C MET A 120 -1.50 -3.06 9.95
N MET A 121 -1.46 -1.74 9.83
CA MET A 121 -0.86 -1.04 8.68
C MET A 121 0.64 -1.35 8.57
N VAL A 122 1.38 -1.24 9.67
CA VAL A 122 2.83 -1.54 9.71
C VAL A 122 3.10 -3.01 9.41
N ALA A 123 2.34 -3.93 10.02
CA ALA A 123 2.48 -5.36 9.79
C ALA A 123 2.17 -5.73 8.33
N GLY A 124 1.07 -5.22 7.78
CA GLY A 124 0.66 -5.48 6.40
C GLY A 124 1.66 -4.91 5.38
N LEU A 125 2.10 -3.68 5.57
CA LEU A 125 3.10 -3.04 4.73
C LEU A 125 4.45 -3.76 4.82
N GLY A 126 4.90 -4.11 6.02
CA GLY A 126 6.12 -4.88 6.24
C GLY A 126 6.06 -6.24 5.54
N ALA A 127 4.92 -6.94 5.67
CA ALA A 127 4.67 -8.21 4.99
C ALA A 127 4.69 -8.05 3.46
N MET A 128 4.09 -7.00 2.93
CA MET A 128 4.11 -6.70 1.48
C MET A 128 5.54 -6.44 0.99
N CYS A 129 6.26 -5.52 1.62
CA CYS A 129 7.63 -5.17 1.22
C CYS A 129 8.60 -6.35 1.36
N ALA A 130 8.50 -7.12 2.46
CA ALA A 130 9.32 -8.31 2.67
C ALA A 130 9.02 -9.40 1.64
N SER A 131 7.75 -9.66 1.34
CA SER A 131 7.36 -10.65 0.32
C SER A 131 7.87 -10.29 -1.06
N LEU A 132 7.74 -9.03 -1.48
CA LEU A 132 8.28 -8.55 -2.76
C LEU A 132 9.81 -8.60 -2.77
N GLY A 133 10.47 -8.31 -1.65
CA GLY A 133 11.90 -8.46 -1.48
C GLY A 133 12.36 -9.91 -1.61
N ILE A 134 11.61 -10.88 -1.05
CA ILE A 134 11.87 -12.31 -1.20
C ILE A 134 11.71 -12.74 -2.66
N VAL A 135 10.66 -12.28 -3.34
CA VAL A 135 10.48 -12.52 -4.78
C VAL A 135 11.67 -12.00 -5.57
N ALA A 136 12.12 -10.76 -5.30
CA ALA A 136 13.29 -10.17 -5.93
C ALA A 136 14.57 -11.00 -5.68
N ALA A 137 14.77 -11.49 -4.46
CA ALA A 137 15.89 -12.36 -4.10
C ALA A 137 15.86 -13.69 -4.87
N ARG A 138 14.70 -14.33 -4.99
CA ARG A 138 14.51 -15.59 -5.74
C ARG A 138 14.71 -15.39 -7.24
N MET A 139 14.36 -14.23 -7.77
CA MET A 139 14.64 -13.82 -9.14
C MET A 139 16.12 -13.42 -9.36
N LYS A 140 16.99 -13.55 -8.35
CA LYS A 140 18.40 -13.12 -8.37
C LYS A 140 18.58 -11.61 -8.62
N LYS A 141 17.56 -10.80 -8.36
CA LYS A 141 17.56 -9.33 -8.49
C LYS A 141 17.68 -8.65 -7.12
N LYS A 142 18.69 -9.06 -6.33
CA LYS A 142 18.86 -8.61 -4.93
C LYS A 142 18.91 -7.08 -4.76
N GLY A 143 19.37 -6.33 -5.75
CA GLY A 143 19.37 -4.87 -5.70
C GLY A 143 17.99 -4.24 -5.57
N LEU A 144 16.92 -4.93 -6.02
CA LEU A 144 15.55 -4.43 -5.89
C LEU A 144 15.04 -4.48 -4.44
N ILE A 145 15.66 -5.27 -3.57
CA ILE A 145 15.30 -5.32 -2.14
C ILE A 145 15.43 -3.93 -1.52
N VAL A 146 16.45 -3.16 -1.94
CA VAL A 146 16.67 -1.80 -1.44
C VAL A 146 15.47 -0.89 -1.71
N LEU A 147 14.83 -1.02 -2.89
CA LEU A 147 13.65 -0.23 -3.21
C LEU A 147 12.47 -0.53 -2.26
N PHE A 148 12.24 -1.80 -1.93
CA PHE A 148 11.17 -2.19 -1.02
C PHE A 148 11.48 -1.80 0.44
N VAL A 149 12.76 -1.86 0.86
CA VAL A 149 13.18 -1.35 2.17
C VAL A 149 12.98 0.16 2.25
N LEU A 150 13.41 0.92 1.23
CA LEU A 150 13.20 2.36 1.19
C LEU A 150 11.71 2.73 1.15
N THR A 151 10.89 1.97 0.41
CA THR A 151 9.42 2.11 0.44
C THR A 151 8.91 1.99 1.86
N PHE A 152 9.27 0.93 2.58
CA PHE A 152 8.87 0.72 3.97
C PHE A 152 9.29 1.88 4.87
N LEU A 153 10.54 2.34 4.74
CA LEU A 153 11.06 3.47 5.52
C LEU A 153 10.32 4.78 5.23
N CYS A 154 9.97 5.06 3.97
CA CYS A 154 9.15 6.23 3.62
C CYS A 154 7.78 6.19 4.30
N TYR A 155 7.12 5.03 4.33
CA TYR A 155 5.84 4.90 5.02
C TYR A 155 5.97 5.02 6.55
N MET A 156 7.07 4.54 7.14
CA MET A 156 7.34 4.76 8.56
C MET A 156 7.57 6.24 8.85
N ALA A 157 8.29 6.95 7.98
CA ALA A 157 8.47 8.38 8.06
C ALA A 157 7.13 9.13 7.95
N MET A 158 6.22 8.68 7.05
CA MET A 158 4.85 9.22 6.96
C MET A 158 4.07 9.05 8.26
N GLY A 159 4.14 7.88 8.90
CA GLY A 159 3.51 7.65 10.21
C GLY A 159 4.04 8.60 11.29
N TYR A 160 5.35 8.86 11.29
CA TYR A 160 5.97 9.82 12.18
C TYR A 160 5.52 11.26 11.88
N LEU A 161 5.53 11.68 10.63
CA LEU A 161 5.09 13.03 10.23
C LEU A 161 3.62 13.26 10.59
N ALA A 162 2.75 12.30 10.32
CA ALA A 162 1.32 12.37 10.66
C ALA A 162 1.04 12.44 12.18
N SER A 163 2.00 12.09 13.03
CA SER A 163 1.92 12.28 14.49
C SER A 163 2.31 13.69 14.95
N ARG A 164 2.86 14.49 14.05
CA ARG A 164 3.21 15.88 14.31
C ARG A 164 2.04 16.80 13.97
N ASP A 165 2.17 18.06 14.39
CA ASP A 165 1.13 19.07 14.14
C ASP A 165 1.07 19.40 12.63
N GLY A 166 0.15 18.73 11.91
CA GLY A 166 -0.05 18.87 10.47
C GLY A 166 -0.87 20.10 10.05
N SER A 167 -0.95 21.13 10.90
CA SER A 167 -1.74 22.35 10.61
C SER A 167 -1.07 23.26 9.58
N SER A 168 0.26 23.18 9.39
CA SER A 168 0.99 24.04 8.47
C SER A 168 0.99 23.50 7.03
N GLU A 169 0.82 24.38 6.05
CA GLU A 169 0.90 24.05 4.62
C GLU A 169 2.25 23.40 4.27
N ALA A 170 3.35 23.90 4.83
CA ALA A 170 4.69 23.36 4.60
C ALA A 170 4.83 21.90 5.05
N MET A 171 4.25 21.53 6.21
CA MET A 171 4.27 20.15 6.71
C MET A 171 3.47 19.24 5.78
N ASN A 172 2.32 19.68 5.31
CA ASN A 172 1.50 18.94 4.35
C ASN A 172 2.26 18.66 3.03
N TRP A 173 3.04 19.62 2.52
CA TRP A 173 3.88 19.40 1.34
C TRP A 173 5.01 18.40 1.59
N ILE A 174 5.62 18.43 2.79
CA ILE A 174 6.65 17.45 3.17
C ILE A 174 6.04 16.04 3.23
N GLU A 175 4.89 15.89 3.91
CA GLU A 175 4.17 14.61 3.96
C GLU A 175 3.86 14.09 2.56
N GLN A 176 3.34 14.96 1.70
CA GLN A 176 3.01 14.63 0.32
C GLN A 176 4.24 14.19 -0.48
N GLY A 177 5.37 14.88 -0.30
CA GLY A 177 6.63 14.54 -0.94
C GLY A 177 7.13 13.15 -0.53
N VAL A 178 7.11 12.85 0.78
CA VAL A 178 7.53 11.55 1.32
C VAL A 178 6.58 10.43 0.86
N ASN A 179 5.26 10.68 0.86
CA ASN A 179 4.28 9.72 0.36
C ASN A 179 4.49 9.41 -1.13
N THR A 180 4.65 10.45 -1.95
CA THR A 180 4.89 10.31 -3.39
C THR A 180 6.18 9.55 -3.66
N LEU A 181 7.26 9.84 -2.91
CA LEU A 181 8.53 9.12 -3.02
C LEU A 181 8.36 7.64 -2.67
N GLY A 182 7.67 7.33 -1.57
CA GLY A 182 7.42 5.95 -1.16
C GLY A 182 6.65 5.16 -2.23
N GLN A 183 5.61 5.76 -2.82
CA GLN A 183 4.83 5.13 -3.88
C GLN A 183 5.63 4.99 -5.19
N ALA A 184 6.45 5.98 -5.52
CA ALA A 184 7.33 5.90 -6.70
C ALA A 184 8.37 4.78 -6.55
N LEU A 185 8.98 4.61 -5.37
CA LEU A 185 9.90 3.52 -5.07
C LEU A 185 9.21 2.15 -5.18
N LEU A 186 8.01 2.01 -4.65
CA LEU A 186 7.19 0.79 -4.80
C LEU A 186 6.96 0.48 -6.28
N LEU A 187 6.47 1.46 -7.03
CA LEU A 187 6.20 1.31 -8.46
C LEU A 187 7.46 0.94 -9.26
N CYS A 188 8.58 1.61 -8.99
CA CYS A 188 9.88 1.29 -9.62
C CYS A 188 10.30 -0.15 -9.33
N GLY A 189 10.14 -0.61 -8.09
CA GLY A 189 10.41 -1.99 -7.70
C GLY A 189 9.53 -2.99 -8.45
N VAL A 190 8.22 -2.72 -8.52
CA VAL A 190 7.25 -3.56 -9.22
C VAL A 190 7.50 -3.59 -10.73
N ILE A 191 7.74 -2.43 -11.37
CA ILE A 191 8.09 -2.36 -12.80
C ILE A 191 9.38 -3.14 -13.08
N SER A 192 10.36 -3.04 -12.19
CA SER A 192 11.64 -3.75 -12.35
C SER A 192 11.47 -5.26 -12.23
N LEU A 193 10.61 -5.75 -11.33
CA LEU A 193 10.24 -7.17 -11.25
C LEU A 193 9.48 -7.62 -12.49
N HIS A 194 8.54 -6.82 -12.97
CA HIS A 194 7.80 -7.08 -14.21
C HIS A 194 8.75 -7.23 -15.41
N ARG A 195 9.65 -6.25 -15.61
CA ARG A 195 10.64 -6.27 -16.69
C ARG A 195 11.67 -7.42 -16.55
N ALA A 196 11.92 -7.89 -15.34
CA ALA A 196 12.75 -9.05 -15.07
C ALA A 196 12.06 -10.39 -15.38
N GLY A 197 10.83 -10.38 -15.92
CA GLY A 197 10.08 -11.57 -16.32
C GLY A 197 9.29 -12.21 -15.19
N LEU A 198 8.89 -11.46 -14.13
CA LEU A 198 8.08 -12.00 -13.04
C LEU A 198 6.82 -12.71 -13.56
N ARG A 199 6.19 -12.19 -14.60
CA ARG A 199 4.96 -12.76 -15.18
C ARG A 199 5.19 -14.15 -15.77
N GLU A 200 6.36 -14.40 -16.36
CA GLU A 200 6.70 -15.60 -17.12
C GLU A 200 7.28 -16.72 -16.24
N LEU A 201 7.68 -16.39 -15.00
CA LEU A 201 8.21 -17.36 -14.05
C LEU A 201 7.15 -18.36 -13.60
N ASP A 202 7.56 -19.61 -13.46
CA ASP A 202 6.73 -20.64 -12.86
C ASP A 202 6.53 -20.39 -11.35
N ARG A 203 5.38 -20.79 -10.83
CA ARG A 203 5.06 -20.71 -9.40
C ARG A 203 6.13 -21.39 -8.54
N SER A 204 6.67 -22.52 -8.99
CA SER A 204 7.72 -23.30 -8.29
C SER A 204 9.01 -22.50 -8.06
N ALA A 205 9.32 -21.54 -8.91
CA ALA A 205 10.49 -20.67 -8.74
C ALA A 205 10.28 -19.60 -7.66
N ILE A 206 9.02 -19.30 -7.33
CA ILE A 206 8.64 -18.25 -6.36
C ILE A 206 8.26 -18.85 -5.00
N VAL A 207 7.67 -20.06 -4.99
CA VAL A 207 7.28 -20.80 -3.78
C VAL A 207 8.39 -21.78 -3.48
N GLY A 208 9.20 -21.47 -2.47
CA GLY A 208 10.33 -22.31 -2.06
C GLY A 208 9.93 -23.62 -1.37
#